data_173a1fce13cdfac92d3320a194569164
#
_entry.id   173a1fce13cdfac92d3320a194569164
#
_cell.length_a   1.000
_cell.length_b   1.000
_cell.length_c   1.000
_cell.angle_alpha   90.00
_cell.angle_beta   90.00
_cell.angle_gamma   90.00
#
_symmetry.space_group_name_H-M   'P 1'
#
loop_
_entity.id
_entity.type
_entity.pdbx_description
1 polymer ?
#
loop_
_entity_poly.entity_id
_entity_poly.type
_entity_poly.pdbx_seq_one_letter_code
_entity_poly.pdbx_strand_id
1 'polypeptide(L)'
;EEDVQKMCEEGGANLVRFLMGKALTTREPQYESVRNWSYKDITRLPQAEQKLWRLACQEELDVLRKRKVFELVDRPRDRKVIKNRWVFDVKSDGRKKARLVAKGFSQVEGLDFDQVFSPVVRFETVRLMLALAALENWYITGLDVRSAYLYGKLDEEIYMEQPEGFAVPGQERKVLRLWRALYGLKQASLAWWRTLDESLKELGFERLKSEAGIFFYKKKGTNIVIGIIYIDDALFCGPNKAVVDAIKAQFMRKWECRDLGEPNEFLRMRITRKGRAIHLDQCAYLQKVVERCGMLNAKSASTPLPAGYYAAKNTEPVDVDLRSRFQTVIGSLLYLVLGTRPDIAFAVTHLSRHAANPSQDHLNKALYICCYLIGTSTYSLVYNGGSGAGLIACTDSNWGSDPTSRLSQTGFYLKLADGLISWTSRAQKTIAYSSTEDEYMALSDCARQVTWIRSLLGELGYKLKAIPICGDNQGSIFMASNPVTEPRSKHIDIRYHGIHESVAKGNVELFFIDGAENPTDLLTKNLSHEKFVKFRAQLGLQFPSGSI
;
A
#
# COMPACT_ATOMS: atom_id res chain seq x y z
N GLU A 1 -20.17 -11.65 7.35
CA GLU A 1 -20.67 -10.41 7.98
C GLU A 1 -20.02 -10.18 9.34
N GLU A 2 -19.99 -11.19 10.22
CA GLU A 2 -19.30 -11.15 11.52
C GLU A 2 -17.82 -10.78 11.39
N ASP A 3 -17.11 -11.31 10.38
CA ASP A 3 -15.70 -11.00 10.14
C ASP A 3 -15.48 -9.53 9.77
N VAL A 4 -16.40 -8.90 9.01
CA VAL A 4 -16.30 -7.48 8.66
C VAL A 4 -16.60 -6.61 9.86
N GLN A 5 -17.59 -6.97 10.67
CA GLN A 5 -17.91 -6.28 11.91
C GLN A 5 -16.70 -6.30 12.85
N LYS A 6 -16.10 -7.46 13.08
CA LYS A 6 -14.89 -7.62 13.89
C LYS A 6 -13.71 -6.79 13.34
N MET A 7 -13.47 -6.81 12.02
CA MET A 7 -12.44 -5.98 11.39
C MET A 7 -12.69 -4.48 11.60
N CYS A 8 -13.95 -4.02 11.60
CA CYS A 8 -14.30 -2.62 11.86
C CYS A 8 -14.06 -2.22 13.31
N GLU A 9 -14.33 -3.13 14.25
CA GLU A 9 -14.10 -2.93 15.68
C GLU A 9 -12.61 -2.93 16.02
N GLU A 10 -11.86 -3.88 15.46
CA GLU A 10 -10.40 -3.99 15.65
C GLU A 10 -9.62 -2.92 14.87
N GLY A 11 -10.14 -2.46 13.73
CA GLY A 11 -9.47 -1.52 12.83
C GLY A 11 -8.15 -2.05 12.26
N GLY A 12 -7.27 -1.14 11.88
CA GLY A 12 -5.89 -1.46 11.50
C GLY A 12 -5.74 -2.12 10.12
N ALA A 13 -4.63 -2.85 9.94
CA ALA A 13 -4.19 -3.32 8.62
C ALA A 13 -5.16 -4.30 7.93
N ASN A 14 -5.91 -5.09 8.67
CA ASN A 14 -6.84 -6.06 8.10
C ASN A 14 -8.05 -5.35 7.48
N LEU A 15 -8.64 -4.38 8.18
CA LEU A 15 -9.72 -3.55 7.65
C LEU A 15 -9.27 -2.76 6.41
N VAL A 16 -8.11 -2.12 6.50
CA VAL A 16 -7.52 -1.37 5.38
C VAL A 16 -7.33 -2.28 4.17
N ARG A 17 -6.75 -3.46 4.36
CA ARG A 17 -6.50 -4.43 3.29
C ARG A 17 -7.80 -4.93 2.66
N PHE A 18 -8.83 -5.22 3.47
CA PHE A 18 -10.16 -5.62 3.00
C PHE A 18 -10.83 -4.52 2.16
N LEU A 19 -10.89 -3.29 2.67
CA LEU A 19 -11.54 -2.17 1.98
C LEU A 19 -10.81 -1.78 0.70
N MET A 20 -9.47 -1.75 0.72
CA MET A 20 -8.67 -1.51 -0.48
C MET A 20 -8.87 -2.62 -1.51
N GLY A 21 -8.93 -3.88 -1.08
CA GLY A 21 -9.24 -5.01 -1.96
C GLY A 21 -10.57 -4.81 -2.69
N LYS A 22 -11.62 -4.39 -1.99
CA LYS A 22 -12.90 -4.02 -2.60
C LYS A 22 -12.76 -2.89 -3.62
N ALA A 23 -12.11 -1.79 -3.24
CA ALA A 23 -11.94 -0.64 -4.12
C ALA A 23 -11.12 -0.96 -5.39
N LEU A 24 -10.11 -1.81 -5.26
CA LEU A 24 -9.27 -2.23 -6.40
C LEU A 24 -9.98 -3.23 -7.32
N THR A 25 -10.94 -3.97 -6.81
CA THR A 25 -11.76 -4.91 -7.60
C THR A 25 -12.97 -4.23 -8.26
N THR A 26 -13.47 -3.14 -7.67
CA THR A 26 -14.55 -2.32 -8.26
C THR A 26 -13.98 -1.42 -9.35
N ARG A 27 -14.56 -1.42 -10.55
CA ARG A 27 -13.99 -0.76 -11.74
C ARG A 27 -14.99 0.11 -12.49
N GLU A 28 -14.43 0.90 -13.44
CA GLU A 28 -15.20 1.81 -14.28
C GLU A 28 -16.31 1.06 -15.04
N PRO A 29 -17.55 1.57 -15.08
CA PRO A 29 -18.69 0.91 -15.71
C PRO A 29 -18.47 0.49 -17.17
N GLN A 30 -17.67 1.24 -17.92
CA GLN A 30 -17.34 0.94 -19.34
C GLN A 30 -16.51 -0.34 -19.53
N TYR A 31 -15.71 -0.75 -18.52
CA TYR A 31 -14.84 -1.93 -18.61
C TYR A 31 -15.29 -3.08 -17.69
N GLU A 32 -16.27 -2.86 -16.82
CA GLU A 32 -16.85 -3.91 -15.97
C GLU A 32 -17.49 -5.02 -16.79
N SER A 33 -18.17 -4.67 -17.88
CA SER A 33 -18.85 -5.64 -18.74
C SER A 33 -17.89 -6.71 -19.29
N VAL A 34 -16.74 -6.31 -19.82
CA VAL A 34 -15.80 -7.21 -20.51
C VAL A 34 -15.10 -8.18 -19.55
N ARG A 35 -14.82 -7.76 -18.30
CA ARG A 35 -14.11 -8.63 -17.33
C ARG A 35 -14.98 -9.68 -16.68
N ASN A 36 -16.27 -9.43 -16.65
CA ASN A 36 -17.26 -10.39 -16.18
C ASN A 36 -17.65 -11.39 -17.27
N TRP A 37 -17.18 -11.19 -18.51
CA TRP A 37 -17.46 -12.10 -19.60
C TRP A 37 -16.86 -13.46 -19.34
N SER A 38 -17.61 -14.50 -19.66
CA SER A 38 -17.15 -15.85 -19.89
C SER A 38 -16.67 -16.00 -21.35
N TYR A 39 -16.00 -17.10 -21.64
CA TYR A 39 -15.64 -17.38 -23.04
C TYR A 39 -16.89 -17.52 -23.94
N LYS A 40 -18.01 -18.00 -23.39
CA LYS A 40 -19.30 -18.08 -24.11
C LYS A 40 -19.81 -16.72 -24.54
N ASP A 41 -19.56 -15.66 -23.78
CA ASP A 41 -20.01 -14.32 -24.16
C ASP A 41 -19.23 -13.81 -25.40
N ILE A 42 -17.96 -14.20 -25.53
CA ILE A 42 -17.16 -13.92 -26.72
C ILE A 42 -17.74 -14.60 -27.97
N THR A 43 -18.25 -15.82 -27.84
CA THR A 43 -18.83 -16.54 -29.00
C THR A 43 -20.14 -15.93 -29.50
N ARG A 44 -20.74 -15.01 -28.76
CA ARG A 44 -21.96 -14.26 -29.15
C ARG A 44 -21.66 -12.93 -29.84
N LEU A 45 -20.42 -12.48 -29.84
CA LEU A 45 -19.99 -11.22 -30.48
C LEU A 45 -20.00 -11.34 -32.00
N PRO A 46 -19.96 -10.21 -32.73
CA PRO A 46 -19.71 -10.20 -34.18
C PRO A 46 -18.40 -10.93 -34.52
N GLN A 47 -18.37 -11.61 -35.67
CA GLN A 47 -17.26 -12.50 -36.06
C GLN A 47 -15.89 -11.81 -36.04
N ALA A 48 -15.82 -10.54 -36.44
CA ALA A 48 -14.60 -9.75 -36.40
C ALA A 48 -14.08 -9.56 -34.94
N GLU A 49 -14.95 -9.28 -33.98
CA GLU A 49 -14.58 -9.15 -32.58
C GLU A 49 -14.21 -10.48 -31.92
N GLN A 50 -14.95 -11.56 -32.26
CA GLN A 50 -14.59 -12.91 -31.82
C GLN A 50 -13.14 -13.26 -32.19
N LYS A 51 -12.75 -12.93 -33.44
CA LYS A 51 -11.38 -13.18 -33.94
C LYS A 51 -10.32 -12.46 -33.07
N LEU A 52 -10.55 -11.19 -32.72
CA LEU A 52 -9.62 -10.42 -31.91
C LEU A 52 -9.47 -11.00 -30.48
N TRP A 53 -10.58 -11.40 -29.87
CA TRP A 53 -10.54 -12.00 -28.54
C TRP A 53 -9.91 -13.40 -28.54
N ARG A 54 -10.18 -14.22 -29.56
CA ARG A 54 -9.53 -15.53 -29.74
C ARG A 54 -8.02 -15.38 -29.92
N LEU A 55 -7.59 -14.37 -30.69
CA LEU A 55 -6.17 -14.06 -30.83
C LEU A 55 -5.52 -13.70 -29.50
N ALA A 56 -6.16 -12.85 -28.71
CA ALA A 56 -5.67 -12.50 -27.37
C ALA A 56 -5.56 -13.72 -26.42
N CYS A 57 -6.52 -14.65 -26.48
CA CYS A 57 -6.44 -15.91 -25.74
C CYS A 57 -5.29 -16.80 -26.24
N GLN A 58 -5.10 -16.88 -27.57
CA GLN A 58 -4.01 -17.66 -28.15
C GLN A 58 -2.64 -17.10 -27.77
N GLU A 59 -2.47 -15.79 -27.81
CA GLU A 59 -1.24 -15.10 -27.35
C GLU A 59 -0.91 -15.44 -25.91
N GLU A 60 -1.91 -15.46 -25.00
CA GLU A 60 -1.71 -15.87 -23.61
C GLU A 60 -1.26 -17.33 -23.50
N LEU A 61 -1.93 -18.25 -24.22
CA LEU A 61 -1.56 -19.67 -24.22
C LEU A 61 -0.15 -19.91 -24.77
N ASP A 62 0.25 -19.16 -25.79
CA ASP A 62 1.58 -19.27 -26.37
C ASP A 62 2.67 -18.79 -25.40
N VAL A 63 2.39 -17.74 -24.61
CA VAL A 63 3.26 -17.31 -23.50
C VAL A 63 3.37 -18.41 -22.46
N LEU A 64 2.25 -19.02 -22.04
CA LEU A 64 2.24 -20.11 -21.06
C LEU A 64 3.03 -21.33 -21.53
N ARG A 65 2.89 -21.72 -22.81
CA ARG A 65 3.64 -22.82 -23.45
C ARG A 65 5.13 -22.50 -23.56
N LYS A 66 5.49 -21.30 -24.05
CA LYS A 66 6.87 -20.83 -24.16
C LYS A 66 7.59 -20.90 -22.81
N ARG A 67 6.89 -20.55 -21.73
CA ARG A 67 7.44 -20.58 -20.36
C ARG A 67 7.31 -21.94 -19.68
N LYS A 68 6.78 -22.95 -20.35
CA LYS A 68 6.58 -24.29 -19.81
C LYS A 68 5.81 -24.26 -18.48
N VAL A 69 4.72 -23.48 -18.44
CA VAL A 69 3.90 -23.32 -17.22
C VAL A 69 3.16 -24.62 -16.90
N PHE A 70 2.76 -25.36 -17.91
CA PHE A 70 2.02 -26.61 -17.77
C PHE A 70 2.41 -27.65 -18.81
N GLU A 71 2.03 -28.89 -18.53
CA GLU A 71 2.01 -29.97 -19.52
C GLU A 71 0.63 -30.65 -19.51
N LEU A 72 0.25 -31.26 -20.66
CA LEU A 72 -1.01 -31.98 -20.81
C LEU A 72 -0.81 -33.44 -20.38
N VAL A 73 -1.54 -33.88 -19.33
CA VAL A 73 -1.42 -35.20 -18.72
C VAL A 73 -2.78 -35.86 -18.57
N ASP A 74 -2.79 -37.17 -18.34
CA ASP A 74 -4.01 -37.88 -17.99
C ASP A 74 -4.56 -37.38 -16.66
N ARG A 75 -5.90 -37.41 -16.51
CA ARG A 75 -6.56 -36.94 -15.31
C ARG A 75 -6.20 -37.86 -14.13
N PRO A 76 -5.61 -37.30 -13.04
CA PRO A 76 -5.29 -38.07 -11.84
C PRO A 76 -6.56 -38.55 -11.16
N ARG A 77 -6.48 -39.70 -10.46
CA ARG A 77 -7.62 -40.28 -9.72
C ARG A 77 -7.76 -39.71 -8.30
N ASP A 78 -6.64 -39.39 -7.71
CA ASP A 78 -6.52 -39.05 -6.27
C ASP A 78 -6.22 -37.57 -6.01
N ARG A 79 -6.25 -36.74 -7.06
CA ARG A 79 -5.98 -35.29 -6.96
C ARG A 79 -7.14 -34.47 -7.50
N LYS A 80 -7.43 -33.39 -6.79
CA LYS A 80 -8.42 -32.43 -7.22
C LYS A 80 -7.93 -31.66 -8.43
N VAL A 81 -8.74 -31.59 -9.46
CA VAL A 81 -8.48 -30.74 -10.63
C VAL A 81 -9.19 -29.40 -10.44
N ILE A 82 -8.42 -28.31 -10.36
CA ILE A 82 -8.98 -26.97 -10.19
C ILE A 82 -9.51 -26.44 -11.52
N LYS A 83 -10.55 -25.62 -11.46
CA LYS A 83 -11.10 -24.93 -12.62
C LYS A 83 -10.32 -23.65 -12.90
N ASN A 84 -10.48 -23.12 -14.12
CA ASN A 84 -9.97 -21.82 -14.52
C ASN A 84 -11.08 -20.94 -15.09
N ARG A 85 -10.71 -19.72 -15.41
CA ARG A 85 -11.53 -18.80 -16.21
C ARG A 85 -10.65 -17.89 -17.04
N TRP A 86 -11.19 -17.40 -18.14
CA TRP A 86 -10.63 -16.26 -18.83
C TRP A 86 -10.98 -14.96 -18.10
N VAL A 87 -10.03 -14.05 -18.04
CA VAL A 87 -10.24 -12.66 -17.62
C VAL A 87 -9.87 -11.77 -18.79
N PHE A 88 -10.86 -11.07 -19.32
CA PHE A 88 -10.72 -10.19 -20.48
C PHE A 88 -10.49 -8.75 -20.03
N ASP A 89 -9.72 -8.01 -20.81
CA ASP A 89 -9.40 -6.60 -20.57
C ASP A 89 -9.19 -5.87 -21.88
N VAL A 90 -9.49 -4.57 -21.91
CA VAL A 90 -9.15 -3.70 -23.03
C VAL A 90 -8.11 -2.69 -22.54
N LYS A 91 -6.97 -2.64 -23.22
CA LYS A 91 -5.92 -1.68 -22.91
C LYS A 91 -6.33 -0.27 -23.32
N SER A 92 -5.65 0.75 -22.78
CA SER A 92 -5.89 2.16 -23.13
C SER A 92 -5.70 2.46 -24.63
N ASP A 93 -4.90 1.64 -25.32
CA ASP A 93 -4.69 1.70 -26.77
C ASP A 93 -5.73 0.88 -27.58
N GLY A 94 -6.78 0.37 -26.93
CA GLY A 94 -7.85 -0.42 -27.53
C GLY A 94 -7.53 -1.90 -27.77
N ARG A 95 -6.29 -2.37 -27.53
CA ARG A 95 -5.92 -3.78 -27.69
C ARG A 95 -6.67 -4.67 -26.74
N LYS A 96 -7.18 -5.79 -27.24
CA LYS A 96 -7.80 -6.86 -26.45
C LYS A 96 -6.70 -7.61 -25.68
N LYS A 97 -6.95 -7.91 -24.41
CA LYS A 97 -6.06 -8.73 -23.58
C LYS A 97 -6.86 -9.80 -22.86
N ALA A 98 -6.39 -11.03 -22.94
CA ALA A 98 -6.92 -12.15 -22.17
C ALA A 98 -5.86 -12.64 -21.17
N ARG A 99 -6.31 -13.11 -20.01
CA ARG A 99 -5.48 -13.85 -19.05
C ARG A 99 -6.19 -15.12 -18.64
N LEU A 100 -5.47 -16.24 -18.63
CA LEU A 100 -5.95 -17.47 -18.03
C LEU A 100 -5.72 -17.41 -16.53
N VAL A 101 -6.78 -17.55 -15.73
CA VAL A 101 -6.73 -17.39 -14.27
C VAL A 101 -7.27 -18.66 -13.61
N ALA A 102 -6.47 -19.28 -12.76
CA ALA A 102 -6.88 -20.42 -11.95
C ALA A 102 -7.92 -20.00 -10.88
N LYS A 103 -8.89 -20.85 -10.61
CA LYS A 103 -9.86 -20.65 -9.52
C LYS A 103 -9.26 -21.12 -8.19
N GLY A 104 -8.23 -20.43 -7.71
CA GLY A 104 -7.46 -20.78 -6.52
C GLY A 104 -8.26 -20.83 -5.22
N PHE A 105 -9.47 -20.23 -5.17
CA PHE A 105 -10.36 -20.37 -4.02
C PHE A 105 -10.80 -21.83 -3.77
N SER A 106 -10.66 -22.70 -4.78
CA SER A 106 -10.95 -24.13 -4.68
C SER A 106 -9.75 -24.97 -4.22
N GLN A 107 -8.57 -24.37 -4.04
CA GLN A 107 -7.39 -25.06 -3.51
C GLN A 107 -7.56 -25.43 -2.03
N VAL A 108 -7.00 -26.58 -1.66
CA VAL A 108 -7.04 -27.13 -0.30
C VAL A 108 -5.70 -26.87 0.38
N GLU A 109 -5.74 -26.27 1.57
CA GLU A 109 -4.55 -26.04 2.40
C GLU A 109 -3.98 -27.38 2.89
N GLY A 110 -2.66 -27.49 2.95
CA GLY A 110 -1.95 -28.71 3.29
C GLY A 110 -1.85 -29.74 2.16
N LEU A 111 -2.50 -29.48 0.99
CA LEU A 111 -2.46 -30.36 -0.19
C LEU A 111 -2.01 -29.60 -1.45
N ASP A 112 -2.65 -28.47 -1.72
CA ASP A 112 -2.40 -27.64 -2.92
C ASP A 112 -1.49 -26.44 -2.61
N PHE A 113 -1.35 -26.08 -1.33
CA PHE A 113 -0.46 -25.01 -0.84
C PHE A 113 -0.33 -25.10 0.68
N ASP A 114 0.82 -24.68 1.22
CA ASP A 114 1.06 -24.54 2.67
C ASP A 114 1.19 -23.09 3.08
N GLN A 115 1.84 -22.26 2.24
CA GLN A 115 2.11 -20.86 2.51
C GLN A 115 1.64 -19.99 1.36
N VAL A 116 1.12 -18.82 1.70
CA VAL A 116 0.62 -17.85 0.71
C VAL A 116 1.21 -16.45 0.88
N PHE A 117 1.83 -16.18 2.05
CA PHE A 117 2.35 -14.85 2.34
C PHE A 117 3.57 -14.53 1.48
N SER A 118 3.46 -13.51 0.65
CA SER A 118 4.55 -12.94 -0.13
C SER A 118 4.88 -11.55 0.40
N PRO A 119 6.13 -11.29 0.80
CA PRO A 119 6.54 -9.96 1.19
C PRO A 119 6.40 -8.97 0.03
N VAL A 120 5.94 -7.77 0.34
CA VAL A 120 5.93 -6.63 -0.57
C VAL A 120 6.45 -5.40 0.16
N VAL A 121 7.12 -4.50 -0.55
CA VAL A 121 7.63 -3.27 0.05
C VAL A 121 6.48 -2.41 0.56
N ARG A 122 6.68 -1.76 1.70
CA ARG A 122 5.71 -0.84 2.31
C ARG A 122 5.77 0.53 1.63
N PHE A 123 4.65 1.27 1.63
CA PHE A 123 4.60 2.64 1.11
C PHE A 123 5.59 3.58 1.83
N GLU A 124 5.70 3.42 3.15
CA GLU A 124 6.66 4.18 3.97
C GLU A 124 8.10 3.95 3.51
N THR A 125 8.44 2.72 3.17
CA THR A 125 9.77 2.37 2.67
C THR A 125 10.01 2.99 1.30
N VAL A 126 9.03 2.96 0.39
CA VAL A 126 9.16 3.60 -0.93
C VAL A 126 9.41 5.10 -0.75
N ARG A 127 8.64 5.78 0.10
CA ARG A 127 8.82 7.20 0.39
C ARG A 127 10.17 7.50 1.03
N LEU A 128 10.61 6.67 1.98
CA LEU A 128 11.93 6.79 2.59
C LEU A 128 13.05 6.69 1.54
N MET A 129 12.95 5.70 0.63
CA MET A 129 13.96 5.51 -0.43
C MET A 129 13.98 6.70 -1.41
N LEU A 130 12.82 7.27 -1.75
CA LEU A 130 12.72 8.46 -2.61
C LEU A 130 13.27 9.70 -1.90
N ALA A 131 13.02 9.86 -0.58
CA ALA A 131 13.61 10.94 0.22
C ALA A 131 15.14 10.83 0.27
N LEU A 132 15.68 9.62 0.48
CA LEU A 132 17.13 9.38 0.41
C LEU A 132 17.68 9.67 -0.99
N ALA A 133 16.99 9.24 -2.03
CA ALA A 133 17.41 9.49 -3.41
C ALA A 133 17.44 10.99 -3.73
N ALA A 134 16.55 11.81 -3.14
CA ALA A 134 16.61 13.26 -3.24
C ALA A 134 17.82 13.84 -2.49
N LEU A 135 18.02 13.46 -1.23
CA LEU A 135 19.12 13.94 -0.38
C LEU A 135 20.49 13.60 -0.96
N GLU A 136 20.68 12.34 -1.32
CA GLU A 136 21.94 11.81 -1.83
C GLU A 136 22.12 12.03 -3.34
N ASN A 137 21.15 12.65 -3.99
CA ASN A 137 21.10 12.85 -5.45
C ASN A 137 21.31 11.56 -6.24
N TRP A 138 20.68 10.47 -5.83
CA TRP A 138 20.81 9.16 -6.48
C TRP A 138 20.10 9.13 -7.83
N TYR A 139 20.67 8.37 -8.74
CA TYR A 139 20.01 7.94 -9.96
C TYR A 139 18.96 6.87 -9.62
N ILE A 140 17.81 6.95 -10.28
CA ILE A 140 16.70 5.99 -10.12
C ILE A 140 16.31 5.49 -11.50
N THR A 141 16.09 4.18 -11.63
CA THR A 141 15.55 3.56 -12.85
C THR A 141 14.49 2.52 -12.51
N GLY A 142 13.46 2.43 -13.34
CA GLY A 142 12.33 1.52 -13.17
C GLY A 142 12.32 0.37 -14.16
N LEU A 143 11.82 -0.76 -13.74
CA LEU A 143 11.56 -1.95 -14.56
C LEU A 143 10.18 -2.54 -14.24
N ASP A 144 9.52 -3.11 -15.24
CA ASP A 144 8.29 -3.90 -15.13
C ASP A 144 8.55 -5.32 -15.65
N VAL A 145 8.46 -6.32 -14.78
CA VAL A 145 8.68 -7.73 -15.15
C VAL A 145 7.44 -8.30 -15.81
N ARG A 146 7.55 -8.67 -17.08
CA ARG A 146 6.42 -9.21 -17.85
C ARG A 146 5.99 -10.57 -17.33
N SER A 147 4.71 -10.67 -16.93
CA SER A 147 4.08 -11.91 -16.45
C SER A 147 4.90 -12.59 -15.34
N ALA A 148 5.27 -11.83 -14.33
CA ALA A 148 6.17 -12.20 -13.23
C ALA A 148 5.80 -13.55 -12.57
N TYR A 149 4.52 -13.79 -12.26
CA TYR A 149 4.08 -15.04 -11.63
C TYR A 149 4.46 -16.30 -12.43
N LEU A 150 4.49 -16.21 -13.77
CA LEU A 150 4.79 -17.35 -14.63
C LEU A 150 6.25 -17.83 -14.56
N TYR A 151 7.12 -17.11 -13.84
CA TYR A 151 8.47 -17.57 -13.53
C TYR A 151 8.55 -18.37 -12.22
N GLY A 152 7.60 -18.16 -11.30
CA GLY A 152 7.58 -18.84 -10.01
C GLY A 152 7.43 -20.35 -10.18
N LYS A 153 8.33 -21.14 -9.61
CA LYS A 153 8.25 -22.60 -9.59
C LYS A 153 7.22 -23.03 -8.53
N LEU A 154 6.46 -24.06 -8.84
CA LEU A 154 5.58 -24.70 -7.88
C LEU A 154 6.27 -25.93 -7.30
N ASP A 155 6.23 -26.07 -6.00
CA ASP A 155 6.72 -27.25 -5.29
C ASP A 155 5.60 -28.29 -5.18
N GLU A 156 4.33 -27.83 -5.22
CA GLU A 156 3.15 -28.69 -5.06
C GLU A 156 2.65 -29.21 -6.42
N GLU A 157 2.04 -30.38 -6.37
CA GLU A 157 1.46 -31.03 -7.54
C GLU A 157 0.03 -30.54 -7.79
N ILE A 158 -0.14 -29.61 -8.75
CA ILE A 158 -1.42 -28.96 -9.06
C ILE A 158 -1.89 -29.33 -10.45
N TYR A 159 -3.16 -29.71 -10.55
CA TYR A 159 -3.83 -30.03 -11.81
C TYR A 159 -4.97 -29.05 -12.07
N MET A 160 -5.09 -28.63 -13.33
CA MET A 160 -6.08 -27.64 -13.79
C MET A 160 -6.80 -28.15 -15.05
N GLU A 161 -8.09 -27.86 -15.18
CA GLU A 161 -8.86 -28.13 -16.40
C GLU A 161 -8.24 -27.43 -17.61
N GLN A 162 -8.43 -27.99 -18.81
CA GLN A 162 -8.08 -27.26 -20.02
C GLN A 162 -8.92 -25.99 -20.16
N PRO A 163 -8.38 -24.91 -20.76
CA PRO A 163 -9.10 -23.64 -20.93
C PRO A 163 -10.32 -23.78 -21.83
N GLU A 164 -11.44 -23.18 -21.42
CA GLU A 164 -12.66 -23.16 -22.23
C GLU A 164 -12.38 -22.59 -23.64
N GLY A 165 -12.79 -23.30 -24.66
CA GLY A 165 -12.59 -22.96 -26.08
C GLY A 165 -11.24 -23.32 -26.66
N PHE A 166 -10.32 -23.91 -25.89
CA PHE A 166 -8.96 -24.28 -26.29
C PHE A 166 -8.55 -25.68 -25.82
N ALA A 167 -9.51 -26.56 -25.55
CA ALA A 167 -9.21 -27.95 -25.31
C ALA A 167 -8.57 -28.60 -26.56
N VAL A 168 -7.57 -29.44 -26.34
CA VAL A 168 -6.85 -30.11 -27.46
C VAL A 168 -7.77 -31.16 -28.07
N PRO A 169 -8.05 -31.09 -29.38
CA PRO A 169 -8.92 -32.05 -30.05
C PRO A 169 -8.46 -33.50 -29.87
N GLY A 170 -9.40 -34.37 -29.46
CA GLY A 170 -9.13 -35.77 -29.14
C GLY A 170 -8.49 -36.04 -27.79
N GLN A 171 -8.20 -34.99 -27.01
CA GLN A 171 -7.62 -35.07 -25.67
C GLN A 171 -8.40 -34.27 -24.61
N GLU A 172 -9.70 -34.08 -24.82
CA GLU A 172 -10.57 -33.22 -23.98
C GLU A 172 -10.65 -33.70 -22.53
N ARG A 173 -10.39 -35.01 -22.31
CA ARG A 173 -10.40 -35.62 -20.97
C ARG A 173 -9.11 -35.37 -20.18
N LYS A 174 -8.03 -35.02 -20.85
CA LYS A 174 -6.76 -34.69 -20.20
C LYS A 174 -6.83 -33.34 -19.48
N VAL A 175 -5.89 -33.14 -18.55
CA VAL A 175 -5.78 -31.94 -17.71
C VAL A 175 -4.39 -31.34 -17.81
N LEU A 176 -4.24 -30.11 -17.34
CA LEU A 176 -2.96 -29.40 -17.29
C LEU A 176 -2.32 -29.64 -15.91
N ARG A 177 -1.16 -30.30 -15.87
CA ARG A 177 -0.29 -30.30 -14.69
C ARG A 177 0.53 -29.02 -14.70
N LEU A 178 0.45 -28.24 -13.60
CA LEU A 178 1.15 -26.96 -13.49
C LEU A 178 2.54 -27.17 -12.88
N TRP A 179 3.56 -26.67 -13.58
CA TRP A 179 4.96 -26.64 -13.12
C TRP A 179 5.37 -25.28 -12.59
N ARG A 180 4.64 -24.24 -12.99
CA ARG A 180 4.88 -22.87 -12.59
C ARG A 180 3.59 -22.20 -12.13
N ALA A 181 3.78 -21.15 -11.34
CA ALA A 181 2.66 -20.37 -10.85
C ALA A 181 1.86 -19.72 -11.98
N LEU A 182 0.56 -19.65 -11.77
CA LEU A 182 -0.40 -19.03 -12.67
C LEU A 182 -1.22 -18.01 -11.90
N TYR A 183 -1.70 -16.99 -12.59
CA TYR A 183 -2.64 -16.03 -12.01
C TYR A 183 -3.80 -16.74 -11.33
N GLY A 184 -4.15 -16.30 -10.11
CA GLY A 184 -5.25 -16.82 -9.32
C GLY A 184 -4.93 -17.98 -8.39
N LEU A 185 -3.74 -18.62 -8.48
CA LEU A 185 -3.26 -19.54 -7.45
C LEU A 185 -2.94 -18.77 -6.16
N LYS A 186 -3.25 -19.36 -5.01
CA LYS A 186 -3.02 -18.73 -3.69
C LYS A 186 -1.54 -18.46 -3.43
N GLN A 187 -0.64 -19.38 -3.79
CA GLN A 187 0.81 -19.25 -3.61
C GLN A 187 1.55 -18.57 -4.77
N ALA A 188 0.87 -18.09 -5.81
CA ALA A 188 1.54 -17.55 -6.99
C ALA A 188 2.52 -16.40 -6.68
N SER A 189 2.12 -15.49 -5.80
CA SER A 189 2.97 -14.37 -5.37
C SER A 189 4.20 -14.86 -4.60
N LEU A 190 4.04 -15.84 -3.72
CA LEU A 190 5.14 -16.41 -2.94
C LEU A 190 6.14 -17.18 -3.83
N ALA A 191 5.64 -17.97 -4.76
CA ALA A 191 6.47 -18.73 -5.72
C ALA A 191 7.33 -17.77 -6.58
N TRP A 192 6.74 -16.69 -7.07
CA TRP A 192 7.48 -15.65 -7.78
C TRP A 192 8.51 -14.97 -6.87
N TRP A 193 8.11 -14.55 -5.68
CA TRP A 193 9.00 -13.87 -4.74
C TRP A 193 10.22 -14.72 -4.38
N ARG A 194 10.06 -16.03 -4.12
CA ARG A 194 11.18 -16.95 -3.87
C ARG A 194 12.14 -17.00 -5.07
N THR A 195 11.61 -17.14 -6.27
CA THR A 195 12.40 -17.17 -7.52
C THR A 195 13.16 -15.86 -7.74
N LEU A 196 12.55 -14.72 -7.42
CA LEU A 196 13.16 -13.40 -7.52
C LEU A 196 14.25 -13.19 -6.46
N ASP A 197 14.00 -13.58 -5.21
CA ASP A 197 14.97 -13.49 -4.10
C ASP A 197 16.24 -14.28 -4.41
N GLU A 198 16.12 -15.53 -4.90
CA GLU A 198 17.24 -16.33 -5.37
C GLU A 198 18.01 -15.63 -6.49
N SER A 199 17.30 -15.10 -7.47
CA SER A 199 17.87 -14.39 -8.61
C SER A 199 18.66 -13.15 -8.20
N LEU A 200 18.13 -12.35 -7.26
CA LEU A 200 18.81 -11.15 -6.77
C LEU A 200 20.04 -11.52 -5.93
N LYS A 201 20.00 -12.60 -5.15
CA LYS A 201 21.18 -13.13 -4.44
C LYS A 201 22.29 -13.54 -5.41
N GLU A 202 21.96 -14.22 -6.50
CA GLU A 202 22.94 -14.58 -7.55
C GLU A 202 23.58 -13.34 -8.20
N LEU A 203 22.84 -12.23 -8.29
CA LEU A 203 23.38 -10.94 -8.74
C LEU A 203 24.22 -10.21 -7.67
N GLY A 204 24.33 -10.76 -6.47
CA GLY A 204 25.12 -10.22 -5.36
C GLY A 204 24.33 -9.26 -4.45
N PHE A 205 23.01 -9.27 -4.50
CA PHE A 205 22.20 -8.53 -3.55
C PHE A 205 21.99 -9.30 -2.24
N GLU A 206 21.95 -8.56 -1.15
CA GLU A 206 21.49 -9.03 0.16
C GLU A 206 20.13 -8.40 0.45
N ARG A 207 19.18 -9.21 0.92
CA ARG A 207 17.88 -8.71 1.34
C ARG A 207 17.96 -8.13 2.75
N LEU A 208 17.33 -6.98 2.98
CA LEU A 208 17.23 -6.41 4.33
C LEU A 208 16.36 -7.29 5.24
N LYS A 209 16.74 -7.37 6.51
CA LYS A 209 15.96 -8.08 7.54
C LYS A 209 14.74 -7.27 7.99
N SER A 210 14.89 -5.96 8.09
CA SER A 210 13.84 -5.03 8.50
C SER A 210 12.75 -4.83 7.44
N GLU A 211 13.08 -5.03 6.14
CA GLU A 211 12.15 -4.83 5.02
C GLU A 211 12.44 -5.80 3.87
N ALA A 212 11.61 -6.82 3.74
CA ALA A 212 11.83 -7.90 2.79
C ALA A 212 11.67 -7.50 1.31
N GLY A 213 11.06 -6.36 1.02
CA GLY A 213 10.95 -5.79 -0.33
C GLY A 213 12.16 -4.96 -0.75
N ILE A 214 13.18 -4.83 0.10
CA ILE A 214 14.40 -4.08 -0.18
C ILE A 214 15.59 -5.01 -0.28
N PHE A 215 16.35 -4.83 -1.36
CA PHE A 215 17.57 -5.57 -1.66
C PHE A 215 18.73 -4.60 -1.78
N PHE A 216 19.84 -4.91 -1.16
CA PHE A 216 21.00 -4.06 -1.05
C PHE A 216 22.21 -4.73 -1.69
N TYR A 217 22.77 -4.09 -2.72
CA TYR A 217 24.01 -4.50 -3.37
C TYR A 217 25.13 -3.56 -2.96
N LYS A 218 26.22 -4.12 -2.43
CA LYS A 218 27.42 -3.38 -2.06
C LYS A 218 28.65 -4.09 -2.58
N LYS A 219 29.38 -3.46 -3.49
CA LYS A 219 30.70 -3.91 -3.92
C LYS A 219 31.75 -2.98 -3.34
N LYS A 220 33.01 -3.45 -3.18
CA LYS A 220 34.12 -2.65 -2.63
C LYS A 220 34.10 -1.20 -3.17
N GLY A 221 34.09 -0.21 -2.24
CA GLY A 221 34.00 1.21 -2.56
C GLY A 221 32.56 1.75 -2.43
N THR A 222 32.25 2.81 -3.18
CA THR A 222 30.96 3.55 -3.16
C THR A 222 29.89 2.96 -4.08
N ASN A 223 30.11 1.75 -4.61
CA ASN A 223 29.20 1.12 -5.57
C ASN A 223 28.03 0.44 -4.85
N ILE A 224 27.05 1.27 -4.45
CA ILE A 224 25.84 0.84 -3.79
C ILE A 224 24.69 0.85 -4.82
N VAL A 225 23.87 -0.21 -4.83
CA VAL A 225 22.58 -0.23 -5.54
C VAL A 225 21.52 -0.78 -4.59
N ILE A 226 20.41 -0.07 -4.50
CA ILE A 226 19.23 -0.50 -3.74
C ILE A 226 18.16 -0.91 -4.75
N GLY A 227 17.66 -2.14 -4.60
CA GLY A 227 16.48 -2.65 -5.31
C GLY A 227 15.24 -2.53 -4.44
N ILE A 228 14.21 -1.89 -4.93
CA ILE A 228 12.90 -1.72 -4.30
C ILE A 228 11.92 -2.54 -5.11
N ILE A 229 11.37 -3.61 -4.55
CA ILE A 229 10.59 -4.60 -5.29
C ILE A 229 9.14 -4.65 -4.80
N TYR A 230 8.22 -4.55 -5.74
CA TYR A 230 6.80 -4.74 -5.50
C TYR A 230 6.19 -5.63 -6.59
N ILE A 231 6.16 -6.93 -6.35
CA ILE A 231 5.65 -7.98 -7.25
C ILE A 231 6.38 -7.97 -8.60
N ASP A 232 5.82 -7.32 -9.62
CA ASP A 232 6.33 -7.18 -10.99
C ASP A 232 7.05 -5.84 -11.22
N ASP A 233 6.82 -4.85 -10.37
CA ASP A 233 7.49 -3.55 -10.42
C ASP A 233 8.78 -3.54 -9.62
N ALA A 234 9.86 -3.02 -10.21
CA ALA A 234 11.15 -2.86 -9.56
C ALA A 234 11.72 -1.46 -9.80
N LEU A 235 12.26 -0.83 -8.74
CA LEU A 235 13.12 0.35 -8.86
C LEU A 235 14.53 -0.02 -8.43
N PHE A 236 15.52 0.41 -9.20
CA PHE A 236 16.93 0.36 -8.80
C PHE A 236 17.43 1.78 -8.63
N CYS A 237 18.09 2.06 -7.51
CA CYS A 237 18.65 3.37 -7.23
C CYS A 237 20.04 3.29 -6.59
N GLY A 238 20.85 4.33 -6.82
CA GLY A 238 22.19 4.43 -6.26
C GLY A 238 22.96 5.65 -6.77
N PRO A 239 24.13 5.97 -6.15
CA PRO A 239 24.90 7.16 -6.47
C PRO A 239 25.58 7.11 -7.85
N ASN A 240 25.88 5.92 -8.36
CA ASN A 240 26.61 5.74 -9.61
C ASN A 240 25.70 5.17 -10.69
N LYS A 241 25.32 6.01 -11.67
CA LYS A 241 24.45 5.65 -12.79
C LYS A 241 24.97 4.43 -13.56
N ALA A 242 26.28 4.36 -13.85
CA ALA A 242 26.84 3.27 -14.64
C ALA A 242 26.73 1.92 -13.91
N VAL A 243 26.87 1.91 -12.58
CA VAL A 243 26.70 0.70 -11.77
C VAL A 243 25.23 0.28 -11.73
N VAL A 244 24.32 1.22 -11.54
CA VAL A 244 22.87 0.94 -11.55
C VAL A 244 22.44 0.38 -12.91
N ASP A 245 22.90 0.98 -14.01
CA ASP A 245 22.58 0.53 -15.38
C ASP A 245 23.18 -0.86 -15.68
N ALA A 246 24.38 -1.14 -15.18
CA ALA A 246 25.02 -2.46 -15.33
C ALA A 246 24.23 -3.56 -14.60
N ILE A 247 23.77 -3.29 -13.36
CA ILE A 247 22.94 -4.21 -12.58
C ILE A 247 21.58 -4.38 -13.26
N LYS A 248 20.94 -3.29 -13.69
CA LYS A 248 19.70 -3.33 -14.48
C LYS A 248 19.82 -4.23 -15.70
N ALA A 249 20.90 -4.06 -16.48
CA ALA A 249 21.15 -4.87 -17.67
C ALA A 249 21.33 -6.37 -17.34
N GLN A 250 21.98 -6.70 -16.20
CA GLN A 250 22.09 -8.09 -15.74
C GLN A 250 20.72 -8.67 -15.35
N PHE A 251 19.90 -7.90 -14.65
CA PHE A 251 18.53 -8.30 -14.29
C PHE A 251 17.67 -8.54 -15.53
N MET A 252 17.73 -7.66 -16.54
CA MET A 252 16.99 -7.77 -17.80
C MET A 252 17.44 -8.93 -18.68
N ARG A 253 18.68 -9.40 -18.57
CA ARG A 253 19.13 -10.63 -19.25
C ARG A 253 18.45 -11.88 -18.71
N LYS A 254 18.11 -11.87 -17.41
CA LYS A 254 17.50 -13.02 -16.72
C LYS A 254 15.98 -13.02 -16.85
N TRP A 255 15.38 -11.83 -16.86
CA TRP A 255 13.93 -11.64 -16.86
C TRP A 255 13.48 -10.82 -18.04
N GLU A 256 12.37 -11.21 -18.68
CA GLU A 256 11.74 -10.40 -19.71
C GLU A 256 11.11 -9.16 -19.06
N CYS A 257 11.79 -8.02 -19.15
CA CYS A 257 11.36 -6.77 -18.52
C CYS A 257 11.07 -5.71 -19.58
N ARG A 258 10.18 -4.79 -19.22
CA ARG A 258 10.06 -3.49 -19.86
C ARG A 258 10.95 -2.51 -19.12
N ASP A 259 11.89 -1.88 -19.79
CA ASP A 259 12.68 -0.78 -19.25
C ASP A 259 11.81 0.48 -19.22
N LEU A 260 11.65 1.07 -18.03
CA LEU A 260 10.87 2.29 -17.82
C LEU A 260 11.78 3.54 -17.77
N GLY A 261 13.12 3.36 -17.80
CA GLY A 261 14.06 4.46 -17.63
C GLY A 261 13.93 5.14 -16.29
N GLU A 262 14.00 6.48 -16.25
CA GLU A 262 13.66 7.25 -15.06
C GLU A 262 12.16 7.08 -14.79
N PRO A 263 11.76 6.58 -13.60
CA PRO A 263 10.38 6.23 -13.35
C PRO A 263 9.52 7.48 -13.20
N ASN A 264 8.43 7.55 -13.94
CA ASN A 264 7.40 8.58 -13.80
C ASN A 264 6.25 8.14 -12.90
N GLU A 265 6.16 6.84 -12.59
CA GLU A 265 5.14 6.27 -11.70
C GLU A 265 5.69 5.03 -10.99
N PHE A 266 5.33 4.85 -9.73
CA PHE A 266 5.52 3.62 -8.97
C PHE A 266 4.36 3.43 -7.98
N LEU A 267 3.73 2.26 -7.97
CA LEU A 267 2.55 1.97 -7.14
C LEU A 267 1.42 3.02 -7.32
N ARG A 268 1.14 3.43 -8.55
CA ARG A 268 0.18 4.49 -8.90
C ARG A 268 0.45 5.84 -8.21
N MET A 269 1.66 6.04 -7.76
CA MET A 269 2.17 7.34 -7.33
C MET A 269 3.03 7.90 -8.45
N ARG A 270 2.68 9.07 -8.96
CA ARG A 270 3.48 9.78 -9.94
C ARG A 270 4.73 10.33 -9.27
N ILE A 271 5.87 10.09 -9.89
CA ILE A 271 7.18 10.57 -9.45
C ILE A 271 7.63 11.64 -10.45
N THR A 272 7.87 12.85 -9.96
CA THR A 272 8.39 13.94 -10.79
C THR A 272 9.65 14.50 -10.15
N ARG A 273 10.77 14.44 -10.87
CA ARG A 273 12.04 14.99 -10.41
C ARG A 273 12.24 16.40 -10.97
N LYS A 274 12.56 17.36 -10.09
CA LYS A 274 12.92 18.74 -10.45
C LYS A 274 14.25 19.07 -9.80
N GLY A 275 15.35 18.95 -10.54
CA GLY A 275 16.69 19.04 -9.98
C GLY A 275 16.93 17.94 -8.94
N ARG A 276 17.24 18.32 -7.70
CA ARG A 276 17.37 17.37 -6.58
C ARG A 276 16.06 17.07 -5.86
N ALA A 277 15.00 17.86 -6.08
CA ALA A 277 13.72 17.63 -5.45
C ALA A 277 12.92 16.52 -6.16
N ILE A 278 12.26 15.66 -5.37
CA ILE A 278 11.36 14.63 -5.87
C ILE A 278 9.94 14.94 -5.35
N HIS A 279 9.01 15.09 -6.29
CA HIS A 279 7.59 15.28 -6.03
C HIS A 279 6.86 13.96 -6.20
N LEU A 280 5.98 13.64 -5.25
CA LEU A 280 5.20 12.41 -5.24
C LEU A 280 3.72 12.73 -5.08
N ASP A 281 2.89 12.31 -6.04
CA ASP A 281 1.45 12.54 -6.02
C ASP A 281 0.66 11.36 -6.62
N GLN A 282 -0.66 11.40 -6.43
CA GLN A 282 -1.61 10.42 -6.97
C GLN A 282 -2.72 11.08 -7.81
N CYS A 283 -2.42 12.20 -8.50
CA CYS A 283 -3.40 12.98 -9.26
C CYS A 283 -4.24 12.12 -10.22
N ALA A 284 -3.60 11.25 -11.00
CA ALA A 284 -4.30 10.40 -11.96
C ALA A 284 -5.23 9.37 -11.29
N TYR A 285 -4.81 8.80 -10.15
CA TYR A 285 -5.66 7.90 -9.38
C TYR A 285 -6.80 8.65 -8.69
N LEU A 286 -6.52 9.82 -8.11
CA LEU A 286 -7.51 10.69 -7.48
C LEU A 286 -8.63 11.08 -8.46
N GLN A 287 -8.25 11.48 -9.68
CA GLN A 287 -9.24 11.83 -10.71
C GLN A 287 -10.18 10.66 -11.01
N LYS A 288 -9.66 9.46 -11.14
CA LYS A 288 -10.48 8.23 -11.33
C LYS A 288 -11.40 7.94 -10.14
N VAL A 289 -10.94 8.22 -8.91
CA VAL A 289 -11.78 8.06 -7.71
C VAL A 289 -12.95 9.05 -7.73
N VAL A 290 -12.68 10.32 -7.99
CA VAL A 290 -13.70 11.39 -8.08
C VAL A 290 -14.70 11.08 -9.19
N GLU A 291 -14.25 10.65 -10.35
CA GLU A 291 -15.10 10.25 -11.48
C GLU A 291 -16.01 9.07 -11.12
N ARG A 292 -15.44 8.01 -10.54
CA ARG A 292 -16.21 6.83 -10.08
C ARG A 292 -17.26 7.18 -9.03
N CYS A 293 -16.98 8.16 -8.18
CA CYS A 293 -17.93 8.66 -7.20
C CYS A 293 -19.03 9.55 -7.80
N GLY A 294 -18.95 9.92 -9.09
CA GLY A 294 -19.87 10.85 -9.75
C GLY A 294 -19.70 12.30 -9.30
N MET A 295 -18.50 12.68 -8.83
CA MET A 295 -18.24 13.96 -8.17
C MET A 295 -17.47 14.97 -9.02
N LEU A 296 -17.26 14.71 -10.32
CA LEU A 296 -16.45 15.58 -11.21
C LEU A 296 -16.88 17.06 -11.22
N ASN A 297 -18.18 17.31 -11.12
CA ASN A 297 -18.76 18.66 -11.16
C ASN A 297 -19.13 19.21 -9.76
N ALA A 298 -18.69 18.53 -8.69
CA ALA A 298 -19.00 18.98 -7.34
C ALA A 298 -18.14 20.19 -6.95
N LYS A 299 -18.73 21.08 -6.14
CA LYS A 299 -17.97 22.20 -5.56
C LYS A 299 -16.89 21.67 -4.61
N SER A 300 -15.71 22.27 -4.67
CA SER A 300 -14.62 21.93 -3.76
C SER A 300 -14.96 22.32 -2.32
N ALA A 301 -14.52 21.49 -1.37
CA ALA A 301 -14.57 21.77 0.06
C ALA A 301 -13.20 22.24 0.56
N SER A 302 -13.19 23.06 1.62
CA SER A 302 -11.96 23.61 2.19
C SER A 302 -11.25 22.68 3.18
N THR A 303 -12.00 21.72 3.77
CA THR A 303 -11.51 20.71 4.73
C THR A 303 -12.09 19.34 4.38
N PRO A 304 -11.44 18.23 4.75
CA PRO A 304 -11.93 16.86 4.44
C PRO A 304 -13.27 16.52 5.10
N LEU A 305 -13.50 17.04 6.31
CA LEU A 305 -14.77 16.96 7.03
C LEU A 305 -15.08 18.31 7.68
N PRO A 306 -16.35 18.64 7.95
CA PRO A 306 -16.70 19.82 8.72
C PRO A 306 -16.05 19.79 10.11
N ALA A 307 -15.64 20.96 10.61
CA ALA A 307 -15.08 21.07 11.97
C ALA A 307 -16.05 20.50 13.00
N GLY A 308 -15.54 19.72 13.95
CA GLY A 308 -16.33 19.11 15.02
C GLY A 308 -17.28 17.98 14.57
N TYR A 309 -17.29 17.60 13.29
CA TYR A 309 -18.08 16.45 12.85
C TYR A 309 -17.56 15.14 13.47
N TYR A 310 -18.48 14.36 14.00
CA TYR A 310 -18.26 12.99 14.46
C TYR A 310 -19.33 12.07 13.87
N ALA A 311 -18.92 10.92 13.35
CA ALA A 311 -19.81 9.92 12.79
C ALA A 311 -20.53 9.17 13.91
N ALA A 312 -21.85 9.19 13.92
CA ALA A 312 -22.66 8.43 14.87
C ALA A 312 -22.83 6.98 14.39
N LYS A 313 -22.86 6.02 15.33
CA LYS A 313 -23.13 4.61 14.99
C LYS A 313 -24.51 4.47 14.34
N ASN A 314 -24.60 3.81 13.19
CA ASN A 314 -25.87 3.47 12.58
C ASN A 314 -26.55 2.33 13.34
N THR A 315 -27.79 2.54 13.74
CA THR A 315 -28.63 1.55 14.44
C THR A 315 -29.70 0.91 13.54
N GLU A 316 -29.87 1.44 12.32
CA GLU A 316 -30.80 0.89 11.34
C GLU A 316 -30.30 -0.43 10.75
N PRO A 317 -31.18 -1.26 10.18
CA PRO A 317 -30.80 -2.47 9.45
C PRO A 317 -29.78 -2.19 8.35
N VAL A 318 -28.91 -3.18 8.08
CA VAL A 318 -27.85 -3.06 7.08
C VAL A 318 -28.46 -2.95 5.67
N ASP A 319 -28.23 -1.83 5.01
CA ASP A 319 -28.44 -1.68 3.57
C ASP A 319 -27.20 -2.21 2.82
N VAL A 320 -27.38 -3.32 2.08
CA VAL A 320 -26.28 -4.04 1.39
C VAL A 320 -25.67 -3.20 0.26
N ASP A 321 -26.50 -2.46 -0.49
CA ASP A 321 -26.05 -1.64 -1.62
C ASP A 321 -25.31 -0.41 -1.12
N LEU A 322 -25.87 0.28 -0.13
CA LEU A 322 -25.22 1.39 0.56
C LEU A 322 -23.88 0.97 1.15
N ARG A 323 -23.84 -0.17 1.86
CA ARG A 323 -22.62 -0.75 2.42
C ARG A 323 -21.57 -1.02 1.35
N SER A 324 -21.95 -1.67 0.26
CA SER A 324 -21.03 -1.98 -0.84
C SER A 324 -20.43 -0.72 -1.47
N ARG A 325 -21.28 0.29 -1.72
CA ARG A 325 -20.87 1.59 -2.26
C ARG A 325 -19.93 2.32 -1.29
N PHE A 326 -20.30 2.40 -0.02
CA PHE A 326 -19.49 3.04 1.01
C PHE A 326 -18.11 2.40 1.15
N GLN A 327 -18.05 1.06 1.23
CA GLN A 327 -16.78 0.30 1.32
C GLN A 327 -15.89 0.56 0.11
N THR A 328 -16.44 0.67 -1.08
CA THR A 328 -15.71 0.98 -2.31
C THR A 328 -15.11 2.39 -2.28
N VAL A 329 -15.90 3.38 -1.85
CA VAL A 329 -15.43 4.78 -1.72
C VAL A 329 -14.32 4.87 -0.67
N ILE A 330 -14.57 4.36 0.54
CA ILE A 330 -13.59 4.41 1.64
C ILE A 330 -12.31 3.65 1.27
N GLY A 331 -12.40 2.48 0.63
CA GLY A 331 -11.23 1.74 0.18
C GLY A 331 -10.40 2.51 -0.86
N SER A 332 -11.06 3.26 -1.74
CA SER A 332 -10.38 4.14 -2.70
C SER A 332 -9.66 5.31 -2.02
N LEU A 333 -10.30 5.92 -1.02
CA LEU A 333 -9.72 7.00 -0.22
C LEU A 333 -8.56 6.51 0.66
N LEU A 334 -8.66 5.31 1.24
CA LEU A 334 -7.55 4.70 2.02
C LEU A 334 -6.29 4.50 1.17
N TYR A 335 -6.44 4.16 -0.12
CA TYR A 335 -5.29 4.06 -1.02
C TYR A 335 -4.59 5.42 -1.22
N LEU A 336 -5.34 6.52 -1.28
CA LEU A 336 -4.79 7.88 -1.30
C LEU A 336 -4.09 8.21 0.03
N VAL A 337 -4.72 7.87 1.17
CA VAL A 337 -4.11 8.04 2.51
C VAL A 337 -2.77 7.32 2.60
N LEU A 338 -2.69 6.08 2.16
CA LEU A 338 -1.44 5.29 2.24
C LEU A 338 -0.36 5.79 1.28
N GLY A 339 -0.73 6.36 0.15
CA GLY A 339 0.20 6.84 -0.86
C GLY A 339 0.77 8.22 -0.56
N THR A 340 -0.03 9.27 -0.73
CA THR A 340 0.45 10.65 -0.77
C THR A 340 -0.44 11.67 -0.06
N ARG A 341 -1.58 11.26 0.56
CA ARG A 341 -2.56 12.18 1.12
C ARG A 341 -2.75 11.97 2.64
N PRO A 342 -1.75 12.33 3.46
CA PRO A 342 -1.87 12.32 4.93
C PRO A 342 -2.95 13.25 5.46
N ASP A 343 -3.26 14.30 4.72
CA ASP A 343 -4.23 15.35 5.08
C ASP A 343 -5.68 14.86 5.19
N ILE A 344 -6.03 13.74 4.54
CA ILE A 344 -7.34 13.10 4.70
C ILE A 344 -7.30 11.89 5.64
N ALA A 345 -6.17 11.59 6.28
CA ALA A 345 -5.99 10.35 7.02
C ALA A 345 -7.00 10.20 8.16
N PHE A 346 -7.16 11.24 9.00
CA PHE A 346 -8.13 11.21 10.08
C PHE A 346 -9.55 11.00 9.56
N ALA A 347 -9.98 11.81 8.60
CA ALA A 347 -11.34 11.76 8.06
C ALA A 347 -11.70 10.36 7.52
N VAL A 348 -10.79 9.77 6.75
CA VAL A 348 -11.01 8.46 6.11
C VAL A 348 -10.97 7.32 7.15
N THR A 349 -9.99 7.33 8.06
CA THR A 349 -9.88 6.28 9.09
C THR A 349 -11.03 6.35 10.09
N HIS A 350 -11.49 7.55 10.43
CA HIS A 350 -12.66 7.74 11.27
C HIS A 350 -13.93 7.14 10.64
N LEU A 351 -14.21 7.46 9.37
CA LEU A 351 -15.36 6.92 8.65
C LEU A 351 -15.24 5.40 8.40
N SER A 352 -14.03 4.88 8.19
CA SER A 352 -13.82 3.45 7.90
C SER A 352 -14.33 2.51 8.99
N ARG A 353 -14.43 2.98 10.24
CA ARG A 353 -14.98 2.22 11.39
C ARG A 353 -16.44 1.81 11.18
N HIS A 354 -17.17 2.56 10.35
CA HIS A 354 -18.58 2.31 10.06
C HIS A 354 -18.80 1.41 8.83
N ALA A 355 -17.74 0.80 8.29
CA ALA A 355 -17.80 0.03 7.04
C ALA A 355 -18.65 -1.25 7.12
N ALA A 356 -18.96 -1.77 8.30
CA ALA A 356 -19.86 -2.91 8.49
C ALA A 356 -21.35 -2.52 8.33
N ASN A 357 -21.73 -1.37 8.88
CA ASN A 357 -23.12 -0.85 8.82
C ASN A 357 -23.11 0.68 8.65
N PRO A 358 -22.80 1.21 7.46
CA PRO A 358 -22.82 2.65 7.21
C PRO A 358 -24.24 3.19 7.13
N SER A 359 -24.41 4.46 7.55
CA SER A 359 -25.61 5.24 7.24
C SER A 359 -25.43 6.04 5.94
N GLN A 360 -26.53 6.64 5.45
CA GLN A 360 -26.46 7.57 4.32
C GLN A 360 -25.59 8.80 4.64
N ASP A 361 -25.57 9.27 5.89
CA ASP A 361 -24.68 10.36 6.31
C ASP A 361 -23.21 9.97 6.17
N HIS A 362 -22.84 8.76 6.56
CA HIS A 362 -21.47 8.26 6.38
C HIS A 362 -21.04 8.27 4.91
N LEU A 363 -21.92 7.82 3.99
CA LEU A 363 -21.64 7.89 2.55
C LEU A 363 -21.51 9.33 2.08
N ASN A 364 -22.42 10.23 2.50
CA ASN A 364 -22.37 11.64 2.14
C ASN A 364 -21.07 12.31 2.62
N LYS A 365 -20.57 11.95 3.82
CA LYS A 365 -19.30 12.46 4.33
C LYS A 365 -18.08 11.87 3.60
N ALA A 366 -18.13 10.60 3.20
CA ALA A 366 -17.10 10.03 2.34
C ALA A 366 -17.04 10.74 0.96
N LEU A 367 -18.18 11.09 0.39
CA LEU A 367 -18.28 11.90 -0.83
C LEU A 367 -17.82 13.35 -0.61
N TYR A 368 -18.07 13.91 0.58
CA TYR A 368 -17.56 15.24 0.95
C TYR A 368 -16.02 15.29 0.97
N ILE A 369 -15.34 14.20 1.38
CA ILE A 369 -13.89 14.09 1.24
C ILE A 369 -13.47 14.19 -0.24
N CYS A 370 -14.26 13.61 -1.17
CA CYS A 370 -13.99 13.76 -2.60
C CYS A 370 -14.09 15.22 -3.05
N CYS A 371 -15.02 16.02 -2.50
CA CYS A 371 -15.11 17.46 -2.78
C CYS A 371 -13.83 18.19 -2.34
N TYR A 372 -13.28 17.87 -1.17
CA TYR A 372 -12.00 18.42 -0.73
C TYR A 372 -10.85 18.02 -1.66
N LEU A 373 -10.83 16.77 -2.11
CA LEU A 373 -9.81 16.25 -3.01
C LEU A 373 -9.83 16.94 -4.39
N ILE A 374 -11.00 17.34 -4.90
CA ILE A 374 -11.12 18.11 -6.15
C ILE A 374 -10.31 19.41 -6.05
N GLY A 375 -10.52 20.17 -4.97
CA GLY A 375 -9.82 21.45 -4.74
C GLY A 375 -8.33 21.32 -4.44
N THR A 376 -7.86 20.11 -4.15
CA THR A 376 -6.48 19.82 -3.77
C THR A 376 -5.86 18.70 -4.60
N SER A 377 -6.39 18.47 -5.80
CA SER A 377 -6.01 17.33 -6.65
C SER A 377 -4.55 17.35 -7.09
N THR A 378 -3.94 18.52 -7.19
CA THR A 378 -2.55 18.71 -7.62
C THR A 378 -1.52 18.69 -6.49
N TYR A 379 -1.95 18.54 -5.24
CA TYR A 379 -1.02 18.50 -4.11
C TYR A 379 -0.07 17.30 -4.18
N SER A 380 1.19 17.54 -3.86
CA SER A 380 2.25 16.54 -3.82
C SER A 380 3.01 16.57 -2.51
N LEU A 381 3.53 15.43 -2.08
CA LEU A 381 4.62 15.35 -1.12
C LEU A 381 5.92 15.76 -1.84
N VAL A 382 6.74 16.57 -1.19
CA VAL A 382 7.99 17.07 -1.78
C VAL A 382 9.15 16.65 -0.90
N TYR A 383 10.12 15.95 -1.48
CA TYR A 383 11.40 15.62 -0.84
C TYR A 383 12.46 16.54 -1.39
N ASN A 384 12.94 17.46 -0.55
CA ASN A 384 13.89 18.50 -0.93
C ASN A 384 15.33 17.99 -0.75
N GLY A 385 16.02 17.74 -1.86
CA GLY A 385 17.41 17.27 -1.83
C GLY A 385 18.44 18.31 -1.35
N GLY A 386 18.04 19.58 -1.18
CA GLY A 386 18.85 20.63 -0.57
C GLY A 386 18.62 20.80 0.93
N SER A 387 17.69 20.03 1.52
CA SER A 387 17.37 20.14 2.93
C SER A 387 18.53 19.64 3.80
N GLY A 388 18.88 20.43 4.82
CA GLY A 388 19.75 20.00 5.91
C GLY A 388 18.99 19.33 7.07
N ALA A 389 17.66 19.23 6.97
CA ALA A 389 16.83 18.68 8.03
C ALA A 389 17.00 17.16 8.14
N GLY A 390 17.34 16.70 9.35
CA GLY A 390 17.40 15.30 9.66
C GLY A 390 16.02 14.64 9.78
N LEU A 391 16.00 13.36 10.14
CA LEU A 391 14.78 12.63 10.43
C LEU A 391 14.18 13.16 11.75
N ILE A 392 12.91 13.56 11.71
CA ILE A 392 12.13 14.04 12.85
C ILE A 392 10.76 13.35 12.89
N ALA A 393 10.24 13.13 14.07
CA ALA A 393 8.88 12.62 14.31
C ALA A 393 8.10 13.55 15.23
N CYS A 394 6.78 13.58 15.07
CA CYS A 394 5.86 14.20 16.03
C CYS A 394 4.68 13.28 16.28
N THR A 395 4.09 13.38 17.45
CA THR A 395 2.94 12.59 17.88
C THR A 395 1.91 13.42 18.62
N ASP A 396 0.67 12.97 18.59
CA ASP A 396 -0.48 13.55 19.31
C ASP A 396 -1.49 12.43 19.58
N SER A 397 -2.30 12.63 20.61
CA SER A 397 -3.50 11.83 20.79
C SER A 397 -4.71 12.68 21.11
N ASN A 398 -5.90 12.16 20.84
CA ASN A 398 -7.16 12.83 21.16
C ASN A 398 -7.94 11.96 22.13
N TRP A 399 -7.84 12.30 23.42
CA TRP A 399 -8.33 11.51 24.54
C TRP A 399 -9.84 11.27 24.48
N GLY A 400 -10.23 9.99 24.55
CA GLY A 400 -11.63 9.58 24.62
C GLY A 400 -12.50 10.19 23.53
N SER A 401 -11.93 10.48 22.37
CA SER A 401 -12.55 11.25 21.28
C SER A 401 -13.73 10.54 20.62
N ASP A 402 -13.83 9.23 20.72
CA ASP A 402 -14.99 8.49 20.21
C ASP A 402 -16.13 8.54 21.23
N PRO A 403 -17.28 9.16 20.90
CA PRO A 403 -18.40 9.29 21.85
C PRO A 403 -19.00 7.96 22.29
N THR A 404 -18.91 6.92 21.44
CA THR A 404 -19.53 5.61 21.65
C THR A 404 -18.61 4.65 22.39
N SER A 405 -17.39 4.48 21.90
CA SER A 405 -16.41 3.52 22.46
C SER A 405 -15.49 4.13 23.50
N ARG A 406 -15.43 5.47 23.60
CA ARG A 406 -14.50 6.25 24.42
C ARG A 406 -13.03 5.95 24.14
N LEU A 407 -12.74 5.34 22.97
CA LEU A 407 -11.37 5.13 22.52
C LEU A 407 -10.74 6.44 22.08
N SER A 408 -9.46 6.60 22.39
CA SER A 408 -8.63 7.73 21.96
C SER A 408 -8.15 7.52 20.52
N GLN A 409 -7.79 8.61 19.86
CA GLN A 409 -7.21 8.59 18.52
C GLN A 409 -5.72 8.89 18.59
N THR A 410 -4.87 7.97 18.12
CA THR A 410 -3.43 8.20 17.97
C THR A 410 -3.13 8.77 16.58
N GLY A 411 -2.30 9.81 16.55
CA GLY A 411 -1.67 10.35 15.36
C GLY A 411 -0.15 10.45 15.54
N PHE A 412 0.62 10.16 14.50
CA PHE A 412 2.02 10.52 14.41
C PHE A 412 2.47 10.67 12.97
N TYR A 413 3.54 11.38 12.76
CA TYR A 413 4.23 11.42 11.46
C TYR A 413 5.75 11.43 11.62
N LEU A 414 6.44 11.03 10.53
CA LEU A 414 7.88 11.14 10.39
C LEU A 414 8.21 11.88 9.09
N LYS A 415 9.17 12.82 9.17
CA LYS A 415 9.67 13.61 8.04
C LYS A 415 11.15 13.37 7.79
N LEU A 416 11.51 13.36 6.51
CA LEU A 416 12.91 13.39 6.05
C LEU A 416 12.94 14.21 4.74
N ALA A 417 14.00 14.98 4.52
CA ALA A 417 14.11 15.87 3.34
C ALA A 417 12.89 16.82 3.18
N ASP A 418 12.39 17.36 4.28
CA ASP A 418 11.20 18.22 4.41
C ASP A 418 9.87 17.55 4.04
N GLY A 419 9.87 16.32 3.54
CA GLY A 419 8.67 15.56 3.16
C GLY A 419 8.30 14.46 4.15
N LEU A 420 7.01 14.13 4.22
CA LEU A 420 6.52 13.02 5.03
C LEU A 420 6.90 11.67 4.42
N ILE A 421 7.54 10.82 5.23
CA ILE A 421 7.87 9.43 4.85
C ILE A 421 6.92 8.41 5.48
N SER A 422 6.39 8.71 6.67
CA SER A 422 5.47 7.84 7.38
C SER A 422 4.46 8.67 8.17
N TRP A 423 3.24 8.18 8.32
CA TRP A 423 2.18 8.75 9.16
C TRP A 423 1.17 7.70 9.56
N THR A 424 0.47 7.99 10.65
CA THR A 424 -0.60 7.15 11.16
C THR A 424 -1.72 8.03 11.72
N SER A 425 -2.95 7.61 11.48
CA SER A 425 -4.14 8.07 12.16
C SER A 425 -4.99 6.84 12.48
N ARG A 426 -5.15 6.49 13.75
CA ARG A 426 -5.88 5.28 14.15
C ARG A 426 -6.45 5.36 15.56
N ALA A 427 -7.55 4.65 15.82
CA ALA A 427 -8.04 4.45 17.17
C ALA A 427 -7.05 3.62 18.00
N GLN A 428 -6.93 3.93 19.26
CA GLN A 428 -6.27 3.09 20.26
C GLN A 428 -7.10 1.82 20.48
N LYS A 429 -6.44 0.75 20.92
CA LYS A 429 -7.12 -0.55 21.16
C LYS A 429 -7.71 -0.67 22.56
N THR A 430 -7.29 0.18 23.48
CA THR A 430 -7.69 0.21 24.87
C THR A 430 -8.12 1.62 25.25
N ILE A 431 -9.01 1.73 26.22
CA ILE A 431 -9.43 3.01 26.77
C ILE A 431 -8.32 3.51 27.70
N ALA A 432 -7.86 4.74 27.48
CA ALA A 432 -6.94 5.42 28.36
C ALA A 432 -7.70 6.11 29.50
N TYR A 433 -7.18 6.00 30.73
CA TYR A 433 -7.80 6.61 31.90
C TYR A 433 -7.45 8.09 32.10
N SER A 434 -6.46 8.58 31.33
CA SER A 434 -6.05 10.00 31.36
C SER A 434 -5.48 10.44 30.02
N SER A 435 -5.41 11.76 29.79
CA SER A 435 -4.73 12.33 28.63
C SER A 435 -3.22 12.05 28.63
N THR A 436 -2.59 11.91 29.80
CA THR A 436 -1.18 11.51 29.87
C THR A 436 -0.96 10.08 29.40
N GLU A 437 -1.89 9.18 29.70
CA GLU A 437 -1.81 7.77 29.30
C GLU A 437 -2.00 7.61 27.78
N ASP A 438 -2.99 8.27 27.18
CA ASP A 438 -3.21 8.14 25.75
C ASP A 438 -2.08 8.76 24.93
N GLU A 439 -1.51 9.88 25.39
CA GLU A 439 -0.31 10.47 24.81
C GLU A 439 0.91 9.57 24.94
N TYR A 440 1.07 8.91 26.08
CA TYR A 440 2.14 7.92 26.28
C TYR A 440 2.00 6.73 25.33
N MET A 441 0.77 6.26 25.09
CA MET A 441 0.50 5.20 24.10
C MET A 441 0.84 5.67 22.67
N ALA A 442 0.52 6.91 22.32
CA ALA A 442 0.85 7.48 21.02
C ALA A 442 2.36 7.64 20.83
N LEU A 443 3.07 8.13 21.85
CA LEU A 443 4.54 8.19 21.90
C LEU A 443 5.18 6.82 21.68
N SER A 444 4.68 5.79 22.35
CA SER A 444 5.19 4.42 22.22
C SER A 444 5.00 3.87 20.81
N ASP A 445 3.85 4.14 20.18
CA ASP A 445 3.58 3.75 18.80
C ASP A 445 4.52 4.46 17.81
N CYS A 446 4.75 5.75 17.99
CA CYS A 446 5.70 6.54 17.21
C CYS A 446 7.14 6.02 17.38
N ALA A 447 7.57 5.75 18.61
CA ALA A 447 8.91 5.23 18.91
C ALA A 447 9.16 3.87 18.25
N ARG A 448 8.16 2.99 18.15
CA ARG A 448 8.28 1.72 17.41
C ARG A 448 8.50 1.94 15.92
N GLN A 449 7.80 2.89 15.32
CA GLN A 449 7.98 3.25 13.92
C GLN A 449 9.36 3.85 13.67
N VAL A 450 9.82 4.73 14.54
CA VAL A 450 11.16 5.32 14.51
C VAL A 450 12.23 4.24 14.63
N THR A 451 12.10 3.31 15.57
CA THR A 451 13.04 2.20 15.79
C THR A 451 13.13 1.30 14.55
N TRP A 452 12.02 1.01 13.89
CA TRP A 452 12.01 0.23 12.66
C TRP A 452 12.74 0.96 11.52
N ILE A 453 12.46 2.26 11.29
CA ILE A 453 13.16 3.07 10.26
C ILE A 453 14.65 3.17 10.59
N ARG A 454 15.01 3.35 11.86
CA ARG A 454 16.41 3.36 12.31
C ARG A 454 17.12 2.04 11.99
N SER A 455 16.46 0.90 12.24
CA SER A 455 16.99 -0.41 11.90
C SER A 455 17.23 -0.55 10.39
N LEU A 456 16.25 -0.14 9.57
CA LEU A 456 16.35 -0.19 8.11
C LEU A 456 17.51 0.69 7.60
N LEU A 457 17.61 1.92 8.08
CA LEU A 457 18.71 2.83 7.71
C LEU A 457 20.06 2.31 8.20
N GLY A 458 20.12 1.68 9.37
CA GLY A 458 21.31 1.03 9.91
C GLY A 458 21.80 -0.13 9.02
N GLU A 459 20.89 -0.96 8.52
CA GLU A 459 21.23 -2.03 7.56
C GLU A 459 21.75 -1.47 6.22
N LEU A 460 21.29 -0.29 5.80
CA LEU A 460 21.82 0.43 4.65
C LEU A 460 23.17 1.13 4.92
N GLY A 461 23.65 1.12 6.17
CA GLY A 461 24.94 1.67 6.57
C GLY A 461 24.91 3.10 7.12
N TYR A 462 23.73 3.69 7.32
CA TYR A 462 23.60 5.01 7.93
C TYR A 462 23.82 4.94 9.45
N LYS A 463 24.69 5.80 9.95
CA LYS A 463 24.90 5.99 11.41
C LYS A 463 24.02 7.14 11.88
N LEU A 464 22.95 6.84 12.58
CA LEU A 464 21.99 7.83 13.07
C LEU A 464 22.24 8.15 14.55
N LYS A 465 22.19 9.43 14.87
CA LYS A 465 22.02 9.90 16.26
C LYS A 465 20.62 9.51 16.78
N ALA A 466 20.31 9.79 18.02
CA ALA A 466 18.94 9.69 18.51
C ALA A 466 17.98 10.50 17.61
N ILE A 467 16.83 9.93 17.27
CA ILE A 467 15.85 10.59 16.41
C ILE A 467 14.89 11.38 17.30
N PRO A 468 14.70 12.70 17.07
CA PRO A 468 13.81 13.49 17.88
C PRO A 468 12.34 13.09 17.63
N ILE A 469 11.60 12.93 18.72
CA ILE A 469 10.14 12.76 18.74
C ILE A 469 9.55 13.92 19.55
N CYS A 470 8.69 14.73 18.91
CA CYS A 470 7.98 15.82 19.58
C CYS A 470 6.59 15.36 20.04
N GLY A 471 6.22 15.72 21.25
CA GLY A 471 4.87 15.53 21.80
C GLY A 471 4.47 16.75 22.63
N ASP A 472 3.18 16.96 22.85
CA ASP A 472 2.67 18.15 23.57
C ASP A 472 2.19 17.87 25.00
N ASN A 473 2.45 16.67 25.51
CA ASN A 473 2.14 16.31 26.90
C ASN A 473 3.42 16.07 27.72
N GLN A 474 3.76 17.02 28.60
CA GLN A 474 4.95 16.92 29.45
C GLN A 474 4.92 15.69 30.37
N GLY A 475 3.74 15.28 30.83
CA GLY A 475 3.58 14.11 31.70
C GLY A 475 3.93 12.82 31.01
N SER A 476 3.51 12.65 29.74
CA SER A 476 3.84 11.47 28.93
C SER A 476 5.32 11.41 28.58
N ILE A 477 5.95 12.57 28.26
CA ILE A 477 7.38 12.68 28.01
C ILE A 477 8.17 12.32 29.28
N PHE A 478 7.76 12.85 30.44
CA PHE A 478 8.39 12.53 31.74
C PHE A 478 8.30 11.03 32.04
N MET A 479 7.11 10.43 31.88
CA MET A 479 6.92 8.99 32.04
C MET A 479 7.84 8.19 31.11
N ALA A 480 7.93 8.56 29.83
CA ALA A 480 8.73 7.84 28.85
C ALA A 480 10.24 7.95 29.11
N SER A 481 10.70 9.06 29.69
CA SER A 481 12.11 9.31 30.00
C SER A 481 12.59 8.70 31.34
N ASN A 482 11.67 8.43 32.24
CA ASN A 482 11.98 7.97 33.62
C ASN A 482 11.38 6.59 33.87
N PRO A 483 12.20 5.53 34.00
CA PRO A 483 11.73 4.16 34.19
C PRO A 483 11.15 3.88 35.60
N VAL A 484 11.08 4.86 36.47
CA VAL A 484 10.50 4.68 37.82
C VAL A 484 9.01 4.48 37.68
N THR A 485 8.56 3.25 37.89
CA THR A 485 7.15 2.87 37.90
C THR A 485 6.44 3.52 39.07
N GLU A 486 5.79 4.66 38.83
CA GLU A 486 4.86 5.20 39.81
C GLU A 486 3.67 4.25 40.00
N PRO A 487 3.07 4.18 41.22
CA PRO A 487 1.88 3.37 41.47
C PRO A 487 0.72 3.64 40.48
N ARG A 488 0.68 4.86 39.92
CA ARG A 488 -0.34 5.32 38.96
C ARG A 488 -0.19 4.80 37.55
N SER A 489 0.97 4.22 37.16
CA SER A 489 1.23 3.73 35.81
C SER A 489 1.21 2.19 35.68
N LYS A 490 0.97 1.47 36.81
CA LYS A 490 1.00 -0.01 36.85
C LYS A 490 -0.03 -0.70 35.95
N HIS A 491 -1.10 -0.01 35.58
CA HIS A 491 -2.15 -0.55 34.70
C HIS A 491 -1.84 -0.43 33.20
N ILE A 492 -0.80 0.33 32.84
CA ILE A 492 -0.39 0.51 31.44
C ILE A 492 0.25 -0.79 30.96
N ASP A 493 -0.25 -1.32 29.84
CA ASP A 493 0.22 -2.57 29.25
C ASP A 493 1.74 -2.51 28.96
N ILE A 494 2.47 -3.55 29.35
CA ILE A 494 3.92 -3.74 29.14
C ILE A 494 4.35 -3.42 27.70
N ARG A 495 3.51 -3.66 26.71
CA ARG A 495 3.81 -3.35 25.31
C ARG A 495 4.10 -1.88 25.03
N TYR A 496 3.63 -0.97 25.87
CA TYR A 496 3.91 0.46 25.74
C TYR A 496 5.22 0.87 26.42
N HIS A 497 5.73 0.08 27.33
CA HIS A 497 7.00 0.36 28.00
C HIS A 497 8.25 0.17 27.13
N GLY A 498 8.12 -0.36 25.90
CA GLY A 498 9.22 -0.42 24.93
C GLY A 498 9.84 0.93 24.57
N ILE A 499 9.14 2.04 24.86
CA ILE A 499 9.69 3.39 24.67
C ILE A 499 10.84 3.67 25.63
N HIS A 500 10.79 3.19 26.88
CA HIS A 500 11.89 3.35 27.85
C HIS A 500 13.19 2.74 27.31
N GLU A 501 13.09 1.55 26.73
CA GLU A 501 14.24 0.88 26.12
C GLU A 501 14.79 1.68 24.93
N SER A 502 13.91 2.27 24.11
CA SER A 502 14.30 3.09 22.95
C SER A 502 14.99 4.39 23.38
N VAL A 503 14.52 5.03 24.46
CA VAL A 503 15.17 6.23 25.05
C VAL A 503 16.52 5.84 25.68
N ALA A 504 16.55 4.79 26.50
CA ALA A 504 17.78 4.34 27.20
C ALA A 504 18.89 3.91 26.22
N LYS A 505 18.53 3.30 25.08
CA LYS A 505 19.47 2.92 24.01
C LYS A 505 19.87 4.11 23.13
N GLY A 506 19.36 5.31 23.35
CA GLY A 506 19.61 6.48 22.51
C GLY A 506 19.09 6.32 21.07
N ASN A 507 18.04 5.54 20.89
CA ASN A 507 17.37 5.42 19.58
C ASN A 507 16.49 6.62 19.30
N VAL A 508 15.85 7.16 20.35
CA VAL A 508 14.95 8.32 20.30
C VAL A 508 15.30 9.31 21.39
N GLU A 509 15.01 10.58 21.13
CA GLU A 509 15.10 11.67 22.09
C GLU A 509 13.76 12.43 22.09
N LEU A 510 13.21 12.72 23.27
CA LEU A 510 11.86 13.27 23.40
C LEU A 510 11.91 14.77 23.64
N PHE A 511 11.07 15.51 22.93
CA PHE A 511 10.97 16.97 23.02
C PHE A 511 9.52 17.39 23.22
N PHE A 512 9.34 18.44 24.00
CA PHE A 512 8.04 19.10 24.14
C PHE A 512 7.82 20.08 22.99
N ILE A 513 6.60 20.09 22.45
CA ILE A 513 6.09 21.09 21.51
C ILE A 513 4.78 21.65 22.06
N ASP A 514 4.52 22.94 21.86
CA ASP A 514 3.21 23.50 22.23
C ASP A 514 2.10 22.88 21.38
N GLY A 515 1.00 22.45 22.00
CA GLY A 515 -0.12 21.82 21.29
C GLY A 515 -0.78 22.71 20.22
N ALA A 516 -0.67 24.07 20.36
CA ALA A 516 -1.14 24.99 19.33
C ALA A 516 -0.26 24.95 18.06
N GLU A 517 0.96 24.43 18.16
CA GLU A 517 1.94 24.32 17.08
C GLU A 517 2.17 22.86 16.65
N ASN A 518 1.49 21.88 17.25
CA ASN A 518 1.64 20.48 16.89
C ASN A 518 0.85 20.09 15.63
N PRO A 519 1.48 19.88 14.46
CA PRO A 519 0.77 19.57 13.22
C PRO A 519 0.10 18.18 13.24
N THR A 520 0.44 17.34 14.24
CA THR A 520 -0.12 16.01 14.38
C THR A 520 -1.61 16.03 14.74
N ASP A 521 -2.10 17.17 15.27
CA ASP A 521 -3.54 17.46 15.45
C ASP A 521 -4.38 17.12 14.19
N LEU A 522 -3.81 17.32 12.99
CA LEU A 522 -4.46 17.01 11.72
C LEU A 522 -4.73 15.50 11.54
N LEU A 523 -3.98 14.65 12.26
CA LEU A 523 -4.11 13.20 12.22
C LEU A 523 -5.02 12.65 13.34
N THR A 524 -5.48 13.49 14.26
CA THR A 524 -6.24 13.07 15.44
C THR A 524 -7.63 13.69 15.55
N LYS A 525 -7.87 14.82 14.89
CA LYS A 525 -9.17 15.54 15.01
C LYS A 525 -9.57 16.35 13.77
N ASN A 526 -10.86 16.71 13.68
CA ASN A 526 -11.36 17.63 12.66
C ASN A 526 -11.07 19.09 13.08
N LEU A 527 -10.22 19.76 12.34
CA LEU A 527 -9.76 21.11 12.64
C LEU A 527 -10.61 22.20 11.96
N SER A 528 -10.55 23.41 12.49
CA SER A 528 -11.02 24.61 11.77
C SER A 528 -10.23 24.79 10.48
N HIS A 529 -10.82 25.48 9.51
CA HIS A 529 -10.17 25.71 8.21
C HIS A 529 -8.76 26.33 8.35
N GLU A 530 -8.61 27.37 9.16
CA GLU A 530 -7.33 28.07 9.36
C GLU A 530 -6.26 27.15 9.92
N LYS A 531 -6.56 26.43 11.00
CA LYS A 531 -5.63 25.49 11.64
C LYS A 531 -5.29 24.33 10.71
N PHE A 532 -6.29 23.84 9.98
CA PHE A 532 -6.10 22.76 9.00
C PHE A 532 -5.13 23.18 7.87
N VAL A 533 -5.30 24.35 7.29
CA VAL A 533 -4.43 24.86 6.21
C VAL A 533 -3.00 25.08 6.71
N LYS A 534 -2.83 25.66 7.93
CA LYS A 534 -1.53 25.83 8.58
C LYS A 534 -0.80 24.50 8.72
N PHE A 535 -1.45 23.52 9.32
CA PHE A 535 -0.82 22.23 9.61
C PHE A 535 -0.58 21.39 8.35
N ARG A 536 -1.49 21.43 7.37
CA ARG A 536 -1.27 20.78 6.07
C ARG A 536 0.00 21.30 5.38
N ALA A 537 0.24 22.61 5.42
CA ALA A 537 1.46 23.21 4.86
C ALA A 537 2.72 22.74 5.63
N GLN A 538 2.66 22.68 6.95
CA GLN A 538 3.77 22.19 7.79
C GLN A 538 4.08 20.71 7.56
N LEU A 539 3.09 19.89 7.18
CA LEU A 539 3.28 18.50 6.79
C LEU A 539 4.00 18.33 5.43
N GLY A 540 4.27 19.41 4.69
CA GLY A 540 5.02 19.38 3.45
C GLY A 540 4.19 18.98 2.22
N LEU A 541 2.86 19.09 2.29
CA LEU A 541 1.98 19.00 1.15
C LEU A 541 1.97 20.35 0.41
N GLN A 542 2.44 20.35 -0.83
CA GLN A 542 2.63 21.58 -1.60
C GLN A 542 1.86 21.57 -2.91
N PHE A 543 1.40 22.73 -3.34
CA PHE A 543 1.04 22.97 -4.73
C PHE A 543 2.30 22.89 -5.61
N PRO A 544 2.22 22.28 -6.81
CA PRO A 544 3.31 22.40 -7.76
C PRO A 544 3.50 23.90 -8.08
N SER A 545 4.66 24.46 -7.75
CA SER A 545 5.02 25.80 -8.16
C SER A 545 5.00 25.90 -9.69
N GLY A 546 4.03 26.62 -10.26
CA GLY A 546 3.89 26.84 -11.70
C GLY A 546 2.48 26.66 -12.28
N SER A 547 1.46 26.42 -11.46
CA SER A 547 0.06 26.42 -11.91
C SER A 547 -0.73 27.53 -11.20
N ILE A 548 -0.55 28.76 -11.66
CA ILE A 548 -1.50 29.88 -11.56
C ILE A 548 -1.86 30.26 -12.99
#